data_c46fce415ea6ae753e6314cc4cc37cdf
#
_entry.id   c46fce415ea6ae753e6314cc4cc37cdf
#
_cell.length_a   1.000
_cell.length_b   1.000
_cell.length_c   1.000
_cell.angle_alpha   90.00
_cell.angle_beta   90.00
_cell.angle_gamma   90.00
#
_symmetry.space_group_name_H-M   'P 1'
#
loop_
_entity.id
_entity.type
_entity.pdbx_description
1 polymer ?
#
loop_
_entity_poly.entity_id
_entity_poly.type
_entity_poly.pdbx_seq_one_letter_code
_entity_poly.pdbx_strand_id
1 'polypeptide(L)'
;MMINMAYLYEYIDDLLRLQSRAVEKYNHKGVLGDAREEFVHSEIKSRIDNLANRLHKGEVYFKDEEFGQHDIILRKRNTLNSSLGRQIRISSEECAAIIEVKTNAKLTEIRDFEEKSKRLKQSMPNLICGMFCYKINGKTSTVLERSGFKFDH
;
A
#
# COMPACT_ATOMS: atom_id res chain seq x y z
N MET A 1 14.10 -18.98 21.95
CA MET A 1 12.91 -19.53 21.26
C MET A 1 12.78 -18.79 19.95
N MET A 2 13.17 -19.39 18.82
CA MET A 2 12.98 -18.76 17.50
C MET A 2 11.48 -18.82 17.16
N ILE A 3 10.84 -17.65 17.11
CA ILE A 3 9.48 -17.55 16.59
C ILE A 3 9.59 -17.88 15.09
N ASN A 4 8.90 -18.93 14.66
CA ASN A 4 8.85 -19.29 13.26
C ASN A 4 8.11 -18.15 12.51
N MET A 5 8.81 -17.39 11.69
CA MET A 5 8.27 -16.25 10.95
C MET A 5 7.05 -16.63 10.08
N ALA A 6 6.97 -17.88 9.61
CA ALA A 6 5.82 -18.35 8.83
C ALA A 6 4.51 -18.27 9.63
N TYR A 7 4.50 -18.70 10.90
CA TYR A 7 3.31 -18.58 11.76
C TYR A 7 2.92 -17.13 12.03
N LEU A 8 3.89 -16.24 12.12
CA LEU A 8 3.60 -14.82 12.29
C LEU A 8 2.86 -14.25 11.07
N TYR A 9 3.28 -14.59 9.85
CA TYR A 9 2.62 -14.14 8.63
C TYR A 9 1.21 -14.70 8.49
N GLU A 10 0.98 -15.99 8.80
CA GLU A 10 -0.36 -16.58 8.82
C GLU A 10 -1.29 -15.87 9.81
N TYR A 11 -0.80 -15.60 11.01
CA TYR A 11 -1.56 -14.86 12.03
C TYR A 11 -1.96 -13.46 11.56
N ILE A 12 -1.10 -12.79 10.83
CA ILE A 12 -1.36 -11.46 10.27
C ILE A 12 -2.46 -11.51 9.23
N ASP A 13 -2.36 -12.45 8.30
CA ASP A 13 -3.36 -12.65 7.27
C ASP A 13 -4.75 -12.90 7.89
N ASP A 14 -4.82 -13.72 8.91
CA ASP A 14 -6.05 -14.01 9.62
C ASP A 14 -6.60 -12.77 10.34
N LEU A 15 -5.73 -11.98 10.97
CA LEU A 15 -6.13 -10.74 11.63
C LEU A 15 -6.69 -9.73 10.62
N LEU A 16 -6.01 -9.50 9.50
CA LEU A 16 -6.49 -8.60 8.45
C LEU A 16 -7.81 -9.08 7.83
N ARG A 17 -7.97 -10.40 7.65
CA ARG A 17 -9.24 -10.99 7.18
C ARG A 17 -10.37 -10.79 8.18
N LEU A 18 -10.12 -10.98 9.48
CA LEU A 18 -11.10 -10.76 10.53
C LEU A 18 -11.51 -9.28 10.62
N GLN A 19 -10.55 -8.37 10.58
CA GLN A 19 -10.79 -6.94 10.54
C GLN A 19 -11.62 -6.54 9.31
N SER A 20 -11.27 -7.05 8.12
CA SER A 20 -12.03 -6.83 6.90
C SER A 20 -13.48 -7.30 7.01
N ARG A 21 -13.72 -8.49 7.58
CA ARG A 21 -15.08 -9.02 7.81
C ARG A 21 -15.86 -8.20 8.83
N ALA A 22 -15.22 -7.72 9.89
CA ALA A 22 -15.87 -6.89 10.90
C ALA A 22 -16.46 -5.61 10.30
N VAL A 23 -15.74 -4.98 9.38
CA VAL A 23 -16.21 -3.75 8.71
C VAL A 23 -17.19 -4.01 7.57
N GLU A 24 -17.35 -5.23 7.07
CA GLU A 24 -18.38 -5.58 6.06
C GLU A 24 -19.82 -5.31 6.53
N LYS A 25 -20.01 -5.19 7.84
CA LYS A 25 -21.31 -4.81 8.44
C LYS A 25 -21.65 -3.33 8.27
N TYR A 26 -20.69 -2.49 7.90
CA TYR A 26 -20.96 -1.08 7.62
C TYR A 26 -21.54 -0.92 6.21
N ASN A 27 -22.65 -0.24 6.09
CA ASN A 27 -23.36 -0.05 4.81
C ASN A 27 -22.71 1.02 3.90
N HIS A 28 -21.74 1.78 4.41
CA HIS A 28 -21.16 2.91 3.68
C HIS A 28 -19.82 2.52 3.06
N LYS A 29 -19.76 2.47 1.73
CA LYS A 29 -18.55 2.01 0.99
C LYS A 29 -17.29 2.83 1.29
N GLY A 30 -17.42 4.15 1.51
CA GLY A 30 -16.30 5.01 1.86
C GLY A 30 -15.71 4.64 3.22
N VAL A 31 -16.56 4.43 4.24
CA VAL A 31 -16.12 4.00 5.59
C VAL A 31 -15.41 2.65 5.53
N LEU A 32 -15.88 1.74 4.70
CA LEU A 32 -15.24 0.42 4.49
C LEU A 32 -13.85 0.55 3.87
N GLY A 33 -13.68 1.43 2.88
CA GLY A 33 -12.38 1.70 2.26
C GLY A 33 -11.39 2.26 3.26
N ASP A 34 -11.77 3.35 3.92
CA ASP A 34 -10.93 4.03 4.91
C ASP A 34 -10.52 3.11 6.07
N ALA A 35 -11.44 2.28 6.59
CA ALA A 35 -11.12 1.33 7.65
C ALA A 35 -10.09 0.27 7.21
N ARG A 36 -10.19 -0.24 5.98
CA ARG A 36 -9.26 -1.22 5.44
C ARG A 36 -7.87 -0.64 5.18
N GLU A 37 -7.81 0.59 4.68
CA GLU A 37 -6.55 1.32 4.53
C GLU A 37 -5.89 1.52 5.90
N GLU A 38 -6.66 1.93 6.92
CA GLU A 38 -6.17 2.14 8.28
C GLU A 38 -5.66 0.84 8.91
N PHE A 39 -6.29 -0.31 8.65
CA PHE A 39 -5.79 -1.60 9.12
C PHE A 39 -4.42 -1.92 8.54
N VAL A 40 -4.24 -1.78 7.22
CA VAL A 40 -2.94 -2.03 6.58
C VAL A 40 -1.89 -1.05 7.09
N HIS A 41 -2.24 0.23 7.23
CA HIS A 41 -1.38 1.26 7.77
C HIS A 41 -0.92 0.93 9.20
N SER A 42 -1.85 0.54 10.08
CA SER A 42 -1.57 0.18 11.47
C SER A 42 -0.69 -1.06 11.57
N GLU A 43 -0.92 -2.07 10.72
CA GLU A 43 -0.11 -3.28 10.69
C GLU A 43 1.33 -3.01 10.27
N ILE A 44 1.55 -2.20 9.24
CA ILE A 44 2.90 -1.79 8.83
C ILE A 44 3.59 -1.01 9.96
N LYS A 45 2.85 -0.09 10.59
CA LYS A 45 3.36 0.78 11.65
C LYS A 45 3.76 0.01 12.90
N SER A 46 3.01 -1.04 13.27
CA SER A 46 3.25 -1.84 14.47
C SER A 46 4.46 -2.77 14.34
N ARG A 47 4.90 -3.08 13.12
CA ARG A 47 5.93 -4.10 12.87
C ARG A 47 7.30 -3.57 12.57
N ILE A 48 7.40 -2.34 12.13
CA ILE A 48 8.66 -1.75 11.73
C ILE A 48 8.92 -0.56 12.63
N ASP A 49 9.85 -0.74 13.56
CA ASP A 49 10.33 0.31 14.44
C ASP A 49 10.76 1.55 13.62
N ASN A 50 10.41 2.72 14.11
CA ASN A 50 10.71 4.02 13.50
C ASN A 50 9.95 4.35 12.19
N LEU A 51 8.97 3.56 11.75
CA LEU A 51 8.09 3.95 10.64
C LEU A 51 6.86 4.78 11.08
N ALA A 52 6.50 4.74 12.36
CA ALA A 52 5.28 5.36 12.87
C ALA A 52 5.08 6.81 12.43
N ASN A 53 6.16 7.61 12.42
CA ASN A 53 6.12 9.01 12.03
C ASN A 53 6.44 9.26 10.56
N ARG A 54 6.56 8.21 9.75
CA ARG A 54 6.95 8.27 8.34
C ARG A 54 5.88 7.72 7.40
N LEU A 55 4.86 7.06 7.95
CA LEU A 55 3.72 6.54 7.20
C LEU A 55 2.58 7.56 7.22
N HIS A 56 2.10 7.90 6.05
CA HIS A 56 1.06 8.90 5.84
C HIS A 56 0.14 8.49 4.70
N LYS A 57 -1.01 9.14 4.59
CA LYS A 57 -1.87 9.17 3.41
C LYS A 57 -1.72 10.55 2.76
N GLY A 58 -1.77 10.64 1.44
CA GLY A 58 -1.69 11.95 0.80
C GLY A 58 -1.24 11.92 -0.66
N GLU A 59 -0.56 12.97 -1.07
CA GLU A 59 -0.16 13.20 -2.44
C GLU A 59 1.36 13.30 -2.60
N VAL A 60 1.85 12.79 -3.73
CA VAL A 60 3.25 12.95 -4.15
C VAL A 60 3.30 13.82 -5.39
N TYR A 61 4.21 14.79 -5.43
CA TYR A 61 4.42 15.65 -6.58
C TYR A 61 5.90 15.64 -7.01
N PHE A 62 6.13 15.89 -8.30
CA PHE A 62 7.46 16.08 -8.88
C PHE A 62 7.41 17.26 -9.81
N LYS A 63 8.14 18.34 -9.48
CA LYS A 63 8.04 19.62 -10.19
C LYS A 63 6.57 20.08 -10.22
N ASP A 64 6.02 20.27 -11.42
CA ASP A 64 4.63 20.69 -11.64
C ASP A 64 3.68 19.52 -11.91
N GLU A 65 4.18 18.27 -11.84
CA GLU A 65 3.40 17.05 -12.05
C GLU A 65 2.87 16.50 -10.73
N GLU A 66 1.56 16.26 -10.68
CA GLU A 66 0.90 15.62 -9.55
C GLU A 66 0.64 14.15 -9.88
N PHE A 67 1.05 13.25 -8.99
CA PHE A 67 0.84 11.82 -9.16
C PHE A 67 -0.41 11.30 -8.44
N GLY A 68 -1.24 12.23 -7.96
CA GLY A 68 -2.49 11.95 -7.28
C GLY A 68 -2.33 11.44 -5.86
N GLN A 69 -3.45 11.07 -5.27
CA GLN A 69 -3.53 10.56 -3.91
C GLN A 69 -3.08 9.11 -3.83
N HIS A 70 -2.37 8.77 -2.75
CA HIS A 70 -1.95 7.43 -2.40
C HIS A 70 -2.46 7.06 -1.01
N ASP A 71 -2.87 5.80 -0.84
CA ASP A 71 -3.43 5.31 0.40
C ASP A 71 -2.38 5.25 1.50
N ILE A 72 -1.15 4.85 1.16
CA ILE A 72 -0.02 4.84 2.09
C ILE A 72 1.22 5.39 1.38
N ILE A 73 1.86 6.36 2.02
CA ILE A 73 3.13 6.95 1.61
C ILE A 73 4.14 6.72 2.73
N LEU A 74 5.29 6.14 2.39
CA LEU A 74 6.45 6.08 3.28
C LEU A 74 7.41 7.21 2.93
N ARG A 75 7.65 8.11 3.88
CA ARG A 75 8.67 9.16 3.73
C ARG A 75 10.07 8.62 3.98
N LYS A 76 11.07 9.20 3.32
CA LYS A 76 12.48 9.01 3.65
C LYS A 76 12.79 9.56 5.05
N ARG A 77 13.89 9.10 5.65
CA ARG A 77 14.36 9.63 6.93
C ARG A 77 14.80 11.10 6.76
N ASN A 78 14.68 11.87 7.83
CA ASN A 78 15.19 13.24 7.92
C ASN A 78 14.52 14.27 6.99
N THR A 79 13.29 14.07 6.58
CA THR A 79 12.51 15.06 5.84
C THR A 79 11.64 15.89 6.79
N LEU A 80 11.46 17.18 6.48
CA LEU A 80 10.64 18.09 7.26
C LEU A 80 9.16 17.66 7.26
N ASN A 81 8.48 17.87 8.38
CA ASN A 81 7.09 17.48 8.51
C ASN A 81 6.17 18.62 8.03
N SER A 82 5.63 18.48 6.82
CA SER A 82 4.58 19.38 6.28
C SER A 82 3.25 18.63 6.23
N SER A 83 2.68 18.31 7.40
CA SER A 83 1.38 17.67 7.47
C SER A 83 0.25 18.68 7.67
N LEU A 84 -0.79 18.57 6.85
CA LEU A 84 -2.08 19.21 7.04
C LEU A 84 -3.06 18.17 7.56
N GLY A 85 -3.15 18.02 8.89
CA GLY A 85 -3.98 16.98 9.51
C GLY A 85 -3.42 15.57 9.29
N ARG A 86 -4.28 14.65 8.80
CA ARG A 86 -3.89 13.25 8.51
C ARG A 86 -3.30 13.05 7.12
N GLN A 87 -3.37 14.05 6.26
CA GLN A 87 -2.87 13.99 4.89
C GLN A 87 -1.60 14.81 4.76
N ILE A 88 -0.71 14.33 3.89
CA ILE A 88 0.51 15.06 3.54
C ILE A 88 0.56 15.30 2.04
N ARG A 89 1.29 16.34 1.66
CA ARG A 89 1.72 16.57 0.29
C ARG A 89 3.24 16.67 0.29
N ILE A 90 3.89 15.72 -0.34
CA ILE A 90 5.35 15.61 -0.30
C ILE A 90 5.97 15.60 -1.69
N SER A 91 7.20 16.09 -1.76
CA SER A 91 8.01 15.96 -2.95
C SER A 91 8.38 14.49 -3.21
N SER A 92 8.51 14.13 -4.47
CA SER A 92 9.00 12.83 -4.90
C SER A 92 10.38 12.48 -4.30
N GLU A 93 11.22 13.49 -4.06
CA GLU A 93 12.54 13.30 -3.45
C GLU A 93 12.44 12.83 -2.00
N GLU A 94 11.35 13.15 -1.30
CA GLU A 94 11.08 12.75 0.07
C GLU A 94 10.36 11.41 0.17
N CYS A 95 9.81 10.89 -0.93
CA CYS A 95 9.06 9.65 -0.98
C CYS A 95 9.99 8.44 -1.13
N ALA A 96 9.84 7.44 -0.25
CA ALA A 96 10.56 6.18 -0.31
C ALA A 96 9.70 5.06 -0.90
N ALA A 97 8.41 5.04 -0.55
CA ALA A 97 7.47 4.04 -1.04
C ALA A 97 6.04 4.59 -1.12
N ILE A 98 5.27 4.01 -2.02
CA ILE A 98 3.82 4.17 -2.10
C ILE A 98 3.16 2.80 -2.10
N ILE A 99 2.00 2.70 -1.45
CA ILE A 99 1.19 1.47 -1.43
C ILE A 99 -0.26 1.86 -1.68
N GLU A 100 -0.88 1.19 -2.64
CA GLU A 100 -2.32 1.24 -2.88
C GLU A 100 -3.00 0.08 -2.15
N VAL A 101 -4.15 0.33 -1.55
CA VAL A 101 -4.93 -0.69 -0.83
C VAL A 101 -6.24 -0.94 -1.57
N LYS A 102 -6.49 -2.19 -1.95
CA LYS A 102 -7.70 -2.58 -2.66
C LYS A 102 -8.47 -3.65 -1.91
N THR A 103 -9.77 -3.44 -1.75
CA THR A 103 -10.67 -4.44 -1.14
C THR A 103 -10.77 -5.68 -2.01
N ASN A 104 -10.99 -5.48 -3.31
CA ASN A 104 -11.16 -6.53 -4.29
C ASN A 104 -10.59 -6.05 -5.63
N ALA A 105 -9.32 -6.35 -5.86
CA ALA A 105 -8.61 -5.90 -7.05
C ALA A 105 -9.05 -6.68 -8.29
N LYS A 106 -9.38 -5.93 -9.34
CA LYS A 106 -9.57 -6.48 -10.69
C LYS A 106 -8.23 -6.48 -11.42
N LEU A 107 -8.08 -7.35 -12.41
CA LEU A 107 -6.88 -7.40 -13.26
C LEU A 107 -6.61 -6.08 -13.98
N THR A 108 -7.65 -5.30 -14.30
CA THR A 108 -7.53 -3.97 -14.89
C THR A 108 -6.89 -2.99 -13.92
N GLU A 109 -7.32 -2.99 -12.65
CA GLU A 109 -6.76 -2.10 -11.62
C GLU A 109 -5.30 -2.43 -11.31
N ILE A 110 -4.93 -3.72 -11.35
CA ILE A 110 -3.53 -4.15 -11.20
C ILE A 110 -2.69 -3.60 -12.35
N ARG A 111 -3.18 -3.71 -13.59
CA ARG A 111 -2.49 -3.17 -14.77
C ARG A 111 -2.35 -1.65 -14.70
N ASP A 112 -3.43 -0.96 -14.33
CA ASP A 112 -3.42 0.50 -14.21
C ASP A 112 -2.40 0.95 -13.14
N PHE A 113 -2.28 0.20 -12.05
CA PHE A 113 -1.27 0.44 -11.02
C PHE A 113 0.15 0.15 -11.53
N GLU A 114 0.36 -0.89 -12.32
CA GLU A 114 1.66 -1.17 -12.94
C GLU A 114 2.08 -0.03 -13.87
N GLU A 115 1.18 0.47 -14.71
CA GLU A 115 1.44 1.59 -15.61
C GLU A 115 1.73 2.88 -14.84
N LYS A 116 0.95 3.17 -13.80
CA LYS A 116 1.20 4.27 -12.86
C LYS A 116 2.58 4.13 -12.22
N SER A 117 2.91 2.95 -11.73
CA SER A 117 4.20 2.67 -11.10
C SER A 117 5.38 2.86 -12.05
N LYS A 118 5.25 2.43 -13.31
CA LYS A 118 6.27 2.64 -14.35
C LYS A 118 6.51 4.14 -14.59
N ARG A 119 5.45 4.94 -14.72
CA ARG A 119 5.58 6.39 -14.88
C ARG A 119 6.26 7.04 -13.68
N LEU A 120 5.84 6.68 -12.47
CA LEU A 120 6.43 7.18 -11.24
C LEU A 120 7.92 6.86 -11.15
N LYS A 121 8.33 5.64 -11.53
CA LYS A 121 9.73 5.21 -11.51
C LYS A 121 10.60 5.88 -12.57
N GLN A 122 10.03 6.46 -13.62
CA GLN A 122 10.80 7.30 -14.56
C GLN A 122 11.34 8.56 -13.88
N SER A 123 10.55 9.18 -13.01
CA SER A 123 10.95 10.36 -12.23
C SER A 123 11.63 10.01 -10.91
N MET A 124 11.35 8.80 -10.39
CA MET A 124 11.80 8.30 -9.08
C MET A 124 12.31 6.86 -9.20
N PRO A 125 13.51 6.60 -9.75
CA PRO A 125 13.98 5.23 -10.04
C PRO A 125 14.02 4.30 -8.82
N ASN A 126 14.27 4.85 -7.64
CA ASN A 126 14.39 4.09 -6.38
C ASN A 126 13.07 4.00 -5.60
N LEU A 127 11.94 4.48 -6.17
CA LEU A 127 10.65 4.41 -5.52
C LEU A 127 10.18 2.96 -5.42
N ILE A 128 9.78 2.55 -4.23
CA ILE A 128 9.08 1.28 -4.03
C ILE A 128 7.60 1.49 -4.26
N CYS A 129 7.01 0.75 -5.20
CA CYS A 129 5.58 0.77 -5.47
C CYS A 129 5.00 -0.59 -5.11
N GLY A 130 3.96 -0.61 -4.29
CA GLY A 130 3.27 -1.81 -3.85
C GLY A 130 1.76 -1.68 -3.93
N MET A 131 1.06 -2.80 -4.12
CA MET A 131 -0.38 -2.90 -4.00
C MET A 131 -0.72 -4.00 -3.01
N PHE A 132 -1.54 -3.67 -2.02
CA PHE A 132 -2.12 -4.64 -1.10
C PHE A 132 -3.57 -4.89 -1.49
N CYS A 133 -3.96 -6.17 -1.60
CA CYS A 133 -5.31 -6.57 -1.97
C CYS A 133 -5.88 -7.55 -0.97
N TYR A 134 -7.03 -7.25 -0.38
CA TYR A 134 -7.75 -8.20 0.47
C TYR A 134 -8.31 -9.39 -0.32
N LYS A 135 -8.73 -9.13 -1.55
CA LYS A 135 -9.18 -10.13 -2.52
C LYS A 135 -8.69 -9.75 -3.92
N ILE A 136 -8.44 -10.76 -4.74
CA ILE A 136 -8.11 -10.57 -6.16
C ILE A 136 -9.17 -11.26 -6.98
N ASN A 137 -9.76 -10.52 -7.93
CA ASN A 137 -10.76 -11.05 -8.86
C ASN A 137 -10.04 -11.57 -10.11
N GLY A 138 -9.49 -12.78 -10.03
CA GLY A 138 -8.72 -13.42 -11.07
C GLY A 138 -7.94 -14.63 -10.56
N LYS A 139 -7.32 -15.37 -11.47
CA LYS A 139 -6.44 -16.48 -11.10
C LYS A 139 -5.13 -15.94 -10.52
N THR A 140 -4.71 -16.44 -9.38
CA THR A 140 -3.47 -16.04 -8.70
C THR A 140 -2.25 -16.18 -9.62
N SER A 141 -2.17 -17.27 -10.40
CA SER A 141 -1.10 -17.48 -11.38
C SER A 141 -0.99 -16.32 -12.38
N THR A 142 -2.12 -15.87 -12.93
CA THR A 142 -2.14 -14.74 -13.89
C THR A 142 -1.63 -13.44 -13.25
N VAL A 143 -1.92 -13.21 -11.98
CA VAL A 143 -1.43 -12.02 -11.26
C VAL A 143 0.07 -12.12 -11.03
N LEU A 144 0.54 -13.26 -10.57
CA LEU A 144 1.96 -13.49 -10.28
C LEU A 144 2.80 -13.42 -11.55
N GLU A 145 2.37 -14.05 -12.66
CA GLU A 145 3.04 -13.96 -13.97
C GLU A 145 3.18 -12.51 -14.43
N ARG A 146 2.11 -11.70 -14.30
CA ARG A 146 2.12 -10.28 -14.63
C ARG A 146 3.05 -9.46 -13.73
N SER A 147 3.18 -9.85 -12.47
CA SER A 147 4.10 -9.22 -11.53
C SER A 147 5.56 -9.67 -11.72
N GLY A 148 5.85 -10.45 -12.77
CA GLY A 148 7.20 -10.87 -13.12
C GLY A 148 7.66 -12.15 -12.44
N PHE A 149 6.80 -12.84 -11.70
CA PHE A 149 7.11 -14.17 -11.16
C PHE A 149 7.02 -15.21 -12.28
N LYS A 150 8.11 -15.94 -12.49
CA LYS A 150 8.13 -17.10 -13.38
C LYS A 150 7.88 -18.34 -12.51
N PHE A 151 6.91 -19.15 -12.92
CA PHE A 151 6.73 -20.48 -12.33
C PHE A 151 7.53 -21.47 -13.17
N ASP A 152 8.46 -22.17 -12.56
CA ASP A 152 9.03 -23.37 -13.15
C ASP A 152 7.94 -24.46 -13.10
N HIS A 153 7.52 -24.92 -14.28
CA HIS A 153 6.54 -25.99 -14.45
C HIS A 153 7.19 -27.35 -14.32
#